data_b6e29db19a4c2ae01078d31766bd0095
#
_entry.id   b6e29db19a4c2ae01078d31766bd0095
#
_cell.length_a   1.000
_cell.length_b   1.000
_cell.length_c   1.000
_cell.angle_alpha   90.00
_cell.angle_beta   90.00
_cell.angle_gamma   90.00
#
_symmetry.space_group_name_H-M   'P 1'
#
loop_
_entity.id
_entity.type
_entity.pdbx_description
1 polymer ?
#
loop_
_entity_poly.entity_id
_entity_poly.type
_entity_poly.pdbx_seq_one_letter_code
_entity_poly.pdbx_strand_id
1 'polypeptide(L)'
;MEDQYLLSKKVIFLNHGSFGACPKPVFEDYQRWQTLLEKQPVQFITHDIYKYLQQARDELGSFVGCKGDDLFFVPNPTTAINTVIRSLNLEPGFEVLSSDHEYGSLIRAWEWFSKEKGYFFVQNNLPVPMTSHQDLSLIHI
;
A
#
# COMPACT_ATOMS: atom_id res chain seq x y z
N MET A 1 -12.35 -10.62 20.25
CA MET A 1 -11.99 -9.88 19.03
C MET A 1 -13.01 -8.76 18.71
N GLU A 2 -14.31 -8.99 18.79
CA GLU A 2 -15.33 -7.97 18.46
C GLU A 2 -15.23 -6.67 19.27
N ASP A 3 -14.80 -6.74 20.52
CA ASP A 3 -14.67 -5.56 21.38
C ASP A 3 -13.46 -4.66 21.06
N GLN A 4 -12.58 -5.09 20.17
CA GLN A 4 -11.40 -4.30 19.76
C GLN A 4 -11.71 -3.27 18.65
N TYR A 5 -12.91 -3.32 18.06
CA TYR A 5 -13.33 -2.44 16.98
C TYR A 5 -14.59 -1.67 17.35
N LEU A 6 -14.84 -0.55 16.67
CA LEU A 6 -16.07 0.24 16.80
C LEU A 6 -17.20 -0.24 15.88
N LEU A 7 -17.09 -1.46 15.37
CA LEU A 7 -18.08 -2.05 14.48
C LEU A 7 -19.44 -2.22 15.16
N SER A 8 -20.51 -2.01 14.39
CA SER A 8 -21.87 -2.26 14.85
C SER A 8 -22.09 -3.75 15.12
N LYS A 9 -22.60 -4.10 16.29
CA LYS A 9 -22.98 -5.49 16.65
C LYS A 9 -24.09 -6.08 15.77
N LYS A 10 -24.77 -5.23 14.96
CA LYS A 10 -25.84 -5.67 14.04
C LYS A 10 -25.32 -6.15 12.68
N VAL A 11 -24.02 -6.03 12.44
CA VAL A 11 -23.39 -6.33 11.15
C VAL A 11 -22.29 -7.36 11.34
N ILE A 12 -22.32 -8.41 10.55
CA ILE A 12 -21.20 -9.35 10.41
C ILE A 12 -20.25 -8.74 9.37
N PHE A 13 -19.15 -8.15 9.85
CA PHE A 13 -18.18 -7.47 8.98
C PHE A 13 -17.06 -8.43 8.59
N LEU A 14 -16.98 -8.80 7.31
CA LEU A 14 -16.02 -9.77 6.77
C LEU A 14 -15.04 -9.16 5.75
N ASN A 15 -15.14 -7.86 5.48
CA ASN A 15 -14.37 -7.20 4.41
C ASN A 15 -13.24 -6.30 4.93
N HIS A 16 -12.45 -6.82 5.87
CA HIS A 16 -11.26 -6.09 6.36
C HIS A 16 -10.17 -5.91 5.30
N GLY A 17 -10.13 -6.77 4.28
CA GLY A 17 -9.14 -6.69 3.21
C GLY A 17 -9.29 -5.44 2.33
N SER A 18 -10.53 -5.06 1.99
CA SER A 18 -10.80 -3.89 1.15
C SER A 18 -11.10 -2.63 1.96
N PHE A 19 -11.80 -2.77 3.10
CA PHE A 19 -12.29 -1.66 3.92
C PHE A 19 -12.08 -2.01 5.41
N GLY A 20 -10.82 -2.10 5.82
CA GLY A 20 -10.47 -2.50 7.19
C GLY A 20 -10.98 -1.51 8.24
N ALA A 21 -11.64 -2.03 9.29
CA ALA A 21 -11.96 -1.23 10.46
C ALA A 21 -10.69 -0.96 11.28
N CYS A 22 -10.57 0.25 11.81
CA CYS A 22 -9.47 0.63 12.66
C CYS A 22 -9.65 0.03 14.07
N PRO A 23 -8.63 -0.63 14.66
CA PRO A 23 -8.67 -1.04 16.05
C PRO A 23 -8.84 0.16 16.99
N LYS A 24 -9.61 -0.01 18.08
CA LYS A 24 -9.86 1.07 19.06
C LYS A 24 -8.59 1.76 19.57
N PRO A 25 -7.54 1.05 20.02
CA PRO A 25 -6.33 1.72 20.50
C PRO A 25 -5.66 2.59 19.42
N VAL A 26 -5.67 2.13 18.16
CA VAL A 26 -5.13 2.90 17.02
C VAL A 26 -6.01 4.10 16.71
N PHE A 27 -7.34 3.93 16.76
CA PHE A 27 -8.29 5.02 16.56
C PHE A 27 -8.16 6.10 17.64
N GLU A 28 -8.02 5.69 18.91
CA GLU A 28 -7.83 6.61 20.04
C GLU A 28 -6.49 7.37 19.94
N ASP A 29 -5.43 6.68 19.53
CA ASP A 29 -4.14 7.34 19.28
C ASP A 29 -4.21 8.33 18.12
N TYR A 30 -4.92 7.99 17.03
CA TYR A 30 -5.19 8.91 15.92
C TYR A 30 -5.90 10.20 16.39
N GLN A 31 -6.92 10.08 17.26
CA GLN A 31 -7.60 11.24 17.83
C GLN A 31 -6.66 12.09 18.72
N ARG A 32 -5.76 11.43 19.44
CA ARG A 32 -4.73 12.12 20.22
C ARG A 32 -3.78 12.93 19.34
N TRP A 33 -3.36 12.37 18.19
CA TRP A 33 -2.50 13.07 17.22
C TRP A 33 -3.21 14.28 16.59
N GLN A 34 -4.48 14.15 16.23
CA GLN A 34 -5.28 15.26 15.73
C GLN A 34 -5.36 16.40 16.78
N THR A 35 -5.64 16.03 18.03
CA THR A 35 -5.69 17.01 19.12
C THR A 35 -4.33 17.70 19.34
N LEU A 36 -3.23 16.97 19.20
CA LEU A 36 -1.89 17.54 19.34
C LEU A 36 -1.59 18.53 18.22
N LEU A 37 -1.95 18.20 16.99
CA LEU A 37 -1.86 19.10 15.84
C LEU A 37 -2.62 20.40 16.06
N GLU A 38 -3.89 20.31 16.50
CA GLU A 38 -4.75 21.48 16.70
C GLU A 38 -4.29 22.40 17.84
N LYS A 39 -3.55 21.88 18.83
CA LYS A 39 -3.00 22.70 19.91
C LYS A 39 -1.97 23.71 19.44
N GLN A 40 -1.11 23.31 18.50
CA GLN A 40 -0.07 24.17 17.92
C GLN A 40 0.24 23.77 16.46
N PRO A 41 -0.65 24.09 15.50
CA PRO A 41 -0.51 23.62 14.12
C PRO A 41 0.81 23.99 13.46
N VAL A 42 1.26 25.24 13.65
CA VAL A 42 2.53 25.69 13.05
C VAL A 42 3.70 24.92 13.61
N GLN A 43 3.84 24.85 14.93
CA GLN A 43 4.93 24.12 15.58
C GLN A 43 4.91 22.64 15.17
N PHE A 44 3.73 22.02 15.20
CA PHE A 44 3.57 20.61 14.83
C PHE A 44 4.00 20.34 13.39
N ILE A 45 3.50 21.12 12.40
CA ILE A 45 3.76 20.86 10.98
C ILE A 45 5.18 21.23 10.58
N THR A 46 5.75 22.30 11.15
CA THR A 46 7.07 22.79 10.71
C THR A 46 8.24 22.17 11.46
N HIS A 47 8.02 21.58 12.64
CA HIS A 47 9.10 21.04 13.48
C HIS A 47 8.81 19.62 13.99
N ASP A 48 7.70 19.41 14.69
CA ASP A 48 7.51 18.19 15.47
C ASP A 48 7.20 16.97 14.62
N ILE A 49 6.48 17.15 13.49
CA ILE A 49 6.03 16.07 12.61
C ILE A 49 7.19 15.23 12.06
N TYR A 50 8.33 15.85 11.78
CA TYR A 50 9.49 15.15 11.23
C TYR A 50 10.04 14.10 12.20
N LYS A 51 10.10 14.44 13.48
CA LYS A 51 10.52 13.52 14.54
C LYS A 51 9.53 12.36 14.67
N TYR A 52 8.24 12.65 14.67
CA TYR A 52 7.21 11.62 14.83
C TYR A 52 7.13 10.69 13.63
N LEU A 53 7.25 11.23 12.41
CA LEU A 53 7.33 10.41 11.20
C LEU A 53 8.58 9.53 11.17
N GLN A 54 9.72 10.05 11.66
CA GLN A 54 10.94 9.24 11.75
C GLN A 54 10.75 8.08 12.72
N GLN A 55 10.23 8.34 13.93
CA GLN A 55 9.94 7.29 14.91
C GLN A 55 9.00 6.20 14.31
N ALA A 56 7.93 6.61 13.64
CA ALA A 56 6.99 5.69 13.03
C ALA A 56 7.64 4.85 11.91
N ARG A 57 8.52 5.45 11.10
CA ARG A 57 9.28 4.73 10.06
C ARG A 57 10.29 3.74 10.67
N ASP A 58 10.96 4.11 11.73
CA ASP A 58 11.94 3.25 12.40
C ASP A 58 11.28 2.01 13.01
N GLU A 59 10.13 2.18 13.65
CA GLU A 59 9.31 1.08 14.18
C GLU A 59 8.80 0.17 13.04
N LEU A 60 8.26 0.76 11.98
CA LEU A 60 7.81 0.00 10.82
C LEU A 60 8.98 -0.70 10.13
N GLY A 61 10.11 -0.02 9.98
CA GLY A 61 11.33 -0.58 9.40
C GLY A 61 11.84 -1.79 10.18
N SER A 62 11.83 -1.70 11.51
CA SER A 62 12.16 -2.83 12.39
C SER A 62 11.22 -4.03 12.17
N PHE A 63 9.92 -3.77 11.98
CA PHE A 63 8.93 -4.83 11.74
C PHE A 63 9.09 -5.49 10.37
N VAL A 64 9.34 -4.71 9.29
CA VAL A 64 9.45 -5.25 7.92
C VAL A 64 10.87 -5.62 7.51
N GLY A 65 11.88 -5.38 8.36
CA GLY A 65 13.27 -5.77 8.12
C GLY A 65 14.05 -4.82 7.21
N CYS A 66 13.76 -3.49 7.25
CA CYS A 66 14.53 -2.46 6.54
C CYS A 66 14.81 -1.26 7.44
N LYS A 67 15.55 -0.26 6.94
CA LYS A 67 15.78 0.99 7.67
C LYS A 67 14.56 1.91 7.54
N GLY A 68 14.26 2.70 8.58
CA GLY A 68 13.21 3.71 8.53
C GLY A 68 13.40 4.72 7.40
N ASP A 69 14.65 5.04 7.04
CA ASP A 69 14.98 5.95 5.94
C ASP A 69 14.65 5.40 4.54
N ASP A 70 14.49 4.07 4.41
CA ASP A 70 14.05 3.44 3.17
C ASP A 70 12.52 3.44 3.02
N LEU A 71 11.79 4.00 3.99
CA LEU A 71 10.34 4.02 4.04
C LEU A 71 9.77 5.43 3.92
N PHE A 72 8.66 5.55 3.22
CA PHE A 72 7.82 6.75 3.25
C PHE A 72 6.35 6.38 3.24
N PHE A 73 5.52 7.19 3.89
CA PHE A 73 4.09 6.96 3.96
C PHE A 73 3.38 7.53 2.74
N VAL A 74 2.41 6.80 2.26
CA VAL A 74 1.52 7.20 1.16
C VAL A 74 0.06 7.01 1.57
N PRO A 75 -0.89 7.77 1.00
CA PRO A 75 -2.28 7.69 1.40
C PRO A 75 -2.95 6.35 1.06
N ASN A 76 -2.46 5.64 0.05
CA ASN A 76 -2.98 4.33 -0.36
C ASN A 76 -2.02 3.60 -1.31
N PRO A 77 -2.20 2.27 -1.51
CA PRO A 77 -1.36 1.48 -2.41
C PRO A 77 -1.38 1.95 -3.87
N THR A 78 -2.51 2.43 -4.36
CA THR A 78 -2.62 2.96 -5.74
C THR A 78 -1.67 4.15 -5.95
N THR A 79 -1.59 5.06 -5.00
CA THR A 79 -0.63 6.18 -5.03
C THR A 79 0.80 5.67 -5.00
N ALA A 80 1.11 4.69 -4.15
CA ALA A 80 2.45 4.09 -4.06
C ALA A 80 2.89 3.52 -5.41
N ILE A 81 2.08 2.66 -6.00
CA ILE A 81 2.40 2.01 -7.29
C ILE A 81 2.49 3.04 -8.42
N ASN A 82 1.59 4.02 -8.49
CA ASN A 82 1.70 5.10 -9.49
C ASN A 82 3.00 5.91 -9.33
N THR A 83 3.45 6.13 -8.10
CA THR A 83 4.75 6.79 -7.86
C THR A 83 5.90 5.94 -8.40
N VAL A 84 5.87 4.62 -8.15
CA VAL A 84 6.88 3.69 -8.70
C VAL A 84 6.86 3.70 -10.22
N ILE A 85 5.69 3.51 -10.85
CA ILE A 85 5.54 3.49 -12.32
C ILE A 85 6.13 4.76 -12.96
N ARG A 86 5.85 5.92 -12.38
CA ARG A 86 6.33 7.21 -12.90
C ARG A 86 7.83 7.40 -12.70
N SER A 87 8.39 6.83 -11.64
CA SER A 87 9.80 6.95 -11.29
C SER A 87 10.70 5.99 -12.07
N LEU A 88 10.13 4.90 -12.62
CA LEU A 88 10.89 3.94 -13.41
C LEU A 88 11.23 4.50 -14.80
N ASN A 89 12.52 4.46 -15.14
CA ASN A 89 13.01 4.73 -16.48
C ASN A 89 13.10 3.42 -17.26
N LEU A 90 11.94 2.96 -17.74
CA LEU A 90 11.87 1.77 -18.58
C LEU A 90 12.10 2.19 -20.04
N GLU A 91 13.09 1.56 -20.68
CA GLU A 91 13.37 1.74 -22.09
C GLU A 91 12.29 1.05 -22.94
N PRO A 92 12.01 1.52 -24.16
CA PRO A 92 11.14 0.82 -25.09
C PRO A 92 11.61 -0.62 -25.30
N GLY A 93 10.65 -1.57 -25.25
CA GLY A 93 10.91 -3.00 -25.37
C GLY A 93 11.14 -3.75 -24.07
N PHE A 94 11.25 -3.05 -22.91
CA PHE A 94 11.19 -3.73 -21.61
C PHE A 94 9.82 -4.35 -21.35
N GLU A 95 9.79 -5.37 -20.52
CA GLU A 95 8.57 -6.04 -20.11
C GLU A 95 8.30 -5.81 -18.62
N VAL A 96 7.05 -5.49 -18.28
CA VAL A 96 6.55 -5.45 -16.92
C VAL A 96 5.59 -6.61 -16.76
N LEU A 97 5.94 -7.57 -15.93
CA LEU A 97 5.16 -8.76 -15.69
C LEU A 97 4.27 -8.58 -14.44
N SER A 98 3.00 -8.95 -14.58
CA SER A 98 2.01 -8.97 -13.50
C SER A 98 1.11 -10.20 -13.62
N SER A 99 0.12 -10.31 -12.75
CA SER A 99 -0.92 -11.34 -12.84
C SER A 99 -2.27 -10.73 -13.23
N ASP A 100 -3.17 -11.58 -13.71
CA ASP A 100 -4.57 -11.23 -13.97
C ASP A 100 -5.41 -11.06 -12.69
N HIS A 101 -4.82 -11.38 -11.51
CA HIS A 101 -5.42 -11.15 -10.20
C HIS A 101 -5.02 -9.81 -9.57
N GLU A 102 -4.30 -8.97 -10.32
CA GLU A 102 -3.90 -7.65 -9.83
C GLU A 102 -5.11 -6.70 -9.71
N TYR A 103 -4.97 -5.72 -8.83
CA TYR A 103 -6.02 -4.72 -8.62
C TYR A 103 -6.27 -3.90 -9.90
N GLY A 104 -7.52 -3.84 -10.35
CA GLY A 104 -7.88 -3.28 -11.65
C GLY A 104 -7.45 -1.84 -11.92
N SER A 105 -7.27 -1.00 -10.88
CA SER A 105 -6.71 0.35 -11.07
C SER A 105 -5.22 0.32 -11.38
N LEU A 106 -4.49 -0.66 -10.87
CA LEU A 106 -3.06 -0.83 -11.15
C LEU A 106 -2.83 -1.41 -12.54
N ILE A 107 -3.66 -2.38 -12.96
CA ILE A 107 -3.65 -2.88 -14.33
C ILE A 107 -3.82 -1.71 -15.31
N ARG A 108 -4.84 -0.89 -15.12
CA ARG A 108 -5.08 0.29 -15.99
C ARG A 108 -3.92 1.29 -15.98
N ALA A 109 -3.27 1.49 -14.83
CA ALA A 109 -2.11 2.36 -14.75
C ALA A 109 -0.94 1.82 -15.56
N TRP A 110 -0.61 0.53 -15.41
CA TRP A 110 0.46 -0.11 -16.18
C TRP A 110 0.16 -0.11 -17.69
N GLU A 111 -1.07 -0.42 -18.11
CA GLU A 111 -1.50 -0.37 -19.50
C GLU A 111 -1.39 1.04 -20.12
N TRP A 112 -1.76 2.06 -19.33
CA TRP A 112 -1.64 3.44 -19.78
C TRP A 112 -0.17 3.83 -20.01
N PHE A 113 0.69 3.62 -19.00
CA PHE A 113 2.09 4.00 -19.09
C PHE A 113 2.88 3.14 -20.08
N SER A 114 2.50 1.90 -20.32
CA SER A 114 3.11 1.07 -21.35
C SER A 114 2.94 1.67 -22.74
N LYS A 115 1.74 2.17 -23.04
CA LYS A 115 1.46 2.86 -24.32
C LYS A 115 2.22 4.19 -24.45
N GLU A 116 2.37 4.93 -23.36
CA GLU A 116 3.06 6.21 -23.34
C GLU A 116 4.58 6.06 -23.44
N LYS A 117 5.14 5.07 -22.73
CA LYS A 117 6.61 4.89 -22.60
C LYS A 117 7.19 3.81 -23.52
N GLY A 118 6.36 3.02 -24.21
CA GLY A 118 6.78 2.01 -25.19
C GLY A 118 7.32 0.70 -24.60
N TYR A 119 7.08 0.40 -23.33
CA TYR A 119 7.34 -0.92 -22.75
C TYR A 119 6.11 -1.85 -22.90
N PHE A 120 6.30 -3.15 -22.72
CA PHE A 120 5.22 -4.14 -22.75
C PHE A 120 4.70 -4.42 -21.35
N PHE A 121 3.38 -4.40 -21.18
CA PHE A 121 2.74 -4.88 -19.94
C PHE A 121 2.17 -6.27 -20.21
N VAL A 122 2.70 -7.26 -19.52
CA VAL A 122 2.37 -8.68 -19.68
C VAL A 122 1.65 -9.18 -18.44
N GLN A 123 0.46 -9.75 -18.62
CA GLN A 123 -0.29 -10.38 -17.54
C GLN A 123 -0.19 -11.89 -17.65
N ASN A 124 0.29 -12.54 -16.59
CA ASN A 124 0.25 -13.98 -16.45
C ASN A 124 -1.13 -14.41 -15.92
N ASN A 125 -1.75 -15.36 -16.60
CA ASN A 125 -3.03 -15.92 -16.20
C ASN A 125 -2.82 -16.97 -15.10
N LEU A 126 -3.36 -16.71 -13.89
CA LEU A 126 -3.29 -17.62 -12.76
C LEU A 126 -4.57 -18.45 -12.65
N PRO A 127 -4.49 -19.78 -12.69
CA PRO A 127 -5.69 -20.63 -12.58
C PRO A 127 -6.33 -20.53 -11.19
N VAL A 128 -7.67 -20.58 -11.17
CA VAL A 128 -8.44 -20.67 -9.92
C VAL A 128 -9.31 -21.93 -9.97
N PRO A 129 -9.12 -22.86 -9.02
CA PRO A 129 -8.15 -22.87 -7.92
C PRO A 129 -6.72 -23.18 -8.39
N MET A 130 -5.74 -22.61 -7.68
CA MET A 130 -4.35 -23.03 -7.84
C MET A 130 -4.16 -24.43 -7.20
N THR A 131 -3.54 -25.34 -7.95
CA THR A 131 -3.38 -26.73 -7.53
C THR A 131 -1.93 -27.09 -7.15
N SER A 132 -0.98 -26.28 -7.59
CA SER A 132 0.44 -26.48 -7.34
C SER A 132 1.24 -25.17 -7.28
N HIS A 133 2.46 -25.22 -6.75
CA HIS A 133 3.40 -24.10 -6.81
C HIS A 133 3.80 -23.75 -8.25
N GLN A 134 3.71 -24.69 -9.17
CA GLN A 134 4.02 -24.47 -10.58
C GLN A 134 3.03 -23.52 -11.24
N ASP A 135 1.78 -23.44 -10.76
CA ASP A 135 0.77 -22.52 -11.24
C ASP A 135 1.15 -21.05 -11.03
N LEU A 136 2.02 -20.76 -10.05
CA LEU A 136 2.60 -19.45 -9.77
C LEU A 136 3.98 -19.24 -10.38
N SER A 137 4.61 -20.30 -10.92
CA SER A 137 5.97 -20.21 -11.42
C SER A 137 6.02 -19.46 -12.76
N LEU A 138 6.59 -18.28 -12.72
CA LEU A 138 6.83 -17.44 -13.92
C LEU A 138 8.13 -17.83 -14.65
N ILE A 139 8.90 -18.77 -14.10
CA ILE A 139 10.18 -19.21 -14.68
C ILE A 139 9.98 -20.08 -15.92
N HIS A 140 8.77 -20.57 -16.12
CA HIS A 140 8.45 -21.46 -17.23
C HIS A 140 7.67 -20.79 -18.38
N ILE A 141 7.62 -19.47 -18.37
CA ILE A 141 7.04 -18.67 -19.46
C ILE A 141 8.09 -18.37 -20.52
#